data_58b7b604199c285ffea3af7e8b19304d
#
_entry.id   58b7b604199c285ffea3af7e8b19304d
#
_cell.length_a   1.000
_cell.length_b   1.000
_cell.length_c   1.000
_cell.angle_alpha   90.00
_cell.angle_beta   90.00
_cell.angle_gamma   90.00
#
_symmetry.space_group_name_H-M   'P 1'
#
loop_
_entity.id
_entity.type
_entity.pdbx_description
1 polymer ?
#
loop_
_entity_poly.entity_id
_entity_poly.type
_entity_poly.pdbx_seq_one_letter_code
_entity_poly.pdbx_strand_id
1 'polypeptide(L)'
;YQKLLKSDNFDLKYETAIDLYNQEKFSKSLILFENLLSEFKGSNKSEDVYYYYSYCLYNIGDYVNAAYHFNNFSRTFFSSNKSEEMAFMSAKCHFLNVSPSYYDQTNTLKAINMLELFISVYPNSDNISEANNLISKLNLILEEKAYNIAHSYYKTGKYNASIYSFNNFIESYPNSSFLEKVFYYQTKSFFELAK
;
A
#
# COMPACT_ATOMS: atom_id res chain seq x y z
N TYR A 1 25.04 -15.45 17.34
CA TYR A 1 23.72 -15.42 16.73
C TYR A 1 23.16 -16.83 16.51
N GLN A 2 23.87 -17.73 15.78
CA GLN A 2 23.37 -19.11 15.51
C GLN A 2 23.20 -19.95 16.78
N LYS A 3 24.05 -19.79 17.81
CA LYS A 3 23.86 -20.43 19.12
C LYS A 3 22.60 -19.91 19.82
N LEU A 4 22.30 -18.62 19.69
CA LEU A 4 21.13 -17.98 20.27
C LEU A 4 19.82 -18.49 19.63
N LEU A 5 19.79 -18.67 18.31
CA LEU A 5 18.61 -19.24 17.61
C LEU A 5 18.19 -20.61 18.15
N LYS A 6 19.18 -21.43 18.57
CA LYS A 6 18.96 -22.79 19.12
C LYS A 6 18.77 -22.80 20.65
N SER A 7 18.91 -21.67 21.31
CA SER A 7 18.76 -21.56 22.76
C SER A 7 17.30 -21.48 23.16
N ASP A 8 16.95 -21.96 24.33
CA ASP A 8 15.62 -21.77 24.94
C ASP A 8 15.56 -20.54 25.85
N ASN A 9 16.57 -19.68 25.80
CA ASN A 9 16.55 -18.41 26.54
C ASN A 9 15.80 -17.35 25.72
N PHE A 10 14.47 -17.33 25.86
CA PHE A 10 13.57 -16.44 25.12
C PHE A 10 13.73 -14.98 25.49
N ASP A 11 14.07 -14.65 26.75
CA ASP A 11 14.33 -13.28 27.17
C ASP A 11 15.58 -12.71 26.49
N LEU A 12 16.66 -13.46 26.44
CA LEU A 12 17.87 -13.06 25.75
C LEU A 12 17.65 -12.94 24.23
N LYS A 13 16.81 -13.83 23.63
CA LYS A 13 16.41 -13.69 22.22
C LYS A 13 15.67 -12.37 22.00
N TYR A 14 14.73 -12.03 22.88
CA TYR A 14 13.95 -10.80 22.79
C TYR A 14 14.83 -9.55 22.86
N GLU A 15 15.70 -9.46 23.88
CA GLU A 15 16.62 -8.34 24.01
C GLU A 15 17.54 -8.20 22.79
N THR A 16 18.11 -9.34 22.31
CA THR A 16 18.95 -9.34 21.10
C THR A 16 18.16 -8.94 19.84
N ALA A 17 16.89 -9.33 19.75
CA ALA A 17 16.05 -8.95 18.62
C ALA A 17 15.78 -7.44 18.59
N ILE A 18 15.52 -6.82 19.75
CA ILE A 18 15.38 -5.37 19.89
C ILE A 18 16.69 -4.66 19.53
N ASP A 19 17.84 -5.13 20.03
CA ASP A 19 19.14 -4.55 19.72
C ASP A 19 19.43 -4.61 18.20
N LEU A 20 19.12 -5.72 17.55
CA LEU A 20 19.28 -5.86 16.11
C LEU A 20 18.33 -4.96 15.33
N TYR A 21 17.10 -4.79 15.80
CA TYR A 21 16.15 -3.85 15.22
C TYR A 21 16.65 -2.41 15.30
N ASN A 22 17.13 -1.97 16.47
CA ASN A 22 17.70 -0.65 16.68
C ASN A 22 18.99 -0.40 15.87
N GLN A 23 19.71 -1.46 15.51
CA GLN A 23 20.85 -1.42 14.59
C GLN A 23 20.46 -1.53 13.11
N GLU A 24 19.15 -1.45 12.77
CA GLU A 24 18.60 -1.60 11.42
C GLU A 24 18.92 -2.95 10.74
N LYS A 25 19.31 -3.95 11.53
CA LYS A 25 19.57 -5.32 11.06
C LYS A 25 18.28 -6.13 10.98
N PHE A 26 17.28 -5.58 10.29
CA PHE A 26 15.91 -6.06 10.28
C PHE A 26 15.74 -7.53 9.90
N SER A 27 16.49 -8.03 8.91
CA SER A 27 16.42 -9.45 8.51
C SER A 27 16.88 -10.41 9.62
N LYS A 28 17.86 -10.02 10.44
CA LYS A 28 18.29 -10.85 11.58
C LYS A 28 17.32 -10.74 12.75
N SER A 29 16.82 -9.54 13.01
CA SER A 29 15.82 -9.25 14.02
C SER A 29 14.53 -10.02 13.73
N LEU A 30 14.06 -10.03 12.45
CA LEU A 30 12.88 -10.74 11.99
C LEU A 30 12.90 -12.23 12.38
N ILE A 31 14.01 -12.92 12.11
CA ILE A 31 14.15 -14.35 12.42
C ILE A 31 14.00 -14.62 13.93
N LEU A 32 14.53 -13.71 14.78
CA LEU A 32 14.39 -13.85 16.24
C LEU A 32 12.93 -13.59 16.66
N PHE A 33 12.30 -12.52 16.17
CA PHE A 33 10.91 -12.23 16.49
C PHE A 33 9.95 -13.32 16.00
N GLU A 34 10.20 -13.91 14.81
CA GLU A 34 9.42 -15.04 14.30
C GLU A 34 9.44 -16.23 15.27
N ASN A 35 10.62 -16.57 15.83
CA ASN A 35 10.75 -17.60 16.84
C ASN A 35 10.02 -17.26 18.15
N LEU A 36 9.86 -15.97 18.46
CA LEU A 36 9.25 -15.49 19.70
C LEU A 36 7.72 -15.36 19.63
N LEU A 37 7.14 -15.31 18.42
CA LEU A 37 5.68 -15.15 18.24
C LEU A 37 4.86 -16.24 18.93
N SER A 38 5.31 -17.51 18.86
CA SER A 38 4.63 -18.63 19.52
C SER A 38 4.88 -18.67 21.03
N GLU A 39 6.12 -18.37 21.44
CA GLU A 39 6.55 -18.48 22.83
C GLU A 39 5.94 -17.41 23.73
N PHE A 40 5.82 -16.19 23.22
CA PHE A 40 5.21 -15.08 23.99
C PHE A 40 3.71 -14.91 23.75
N LYS A 41 3.06 -15.83 23.03
CA LYS A 41 1.62 -15.77 22.79
C LYS A 41 0.84 -15.70 24.11
N GLY A 42 0.05 -14.64 24.30
CA GLY A 42 -0.75 -14.41 25.52
C GLY A 42 0.05 -13.88 26.71
N SER A 43 1.35 -13.63 26.57
CA SER A 43 2.15 -12.96 27.59
C SER A 43 2.06 -11.42 27.46
N ASN A 44 2.58 -10.70 28.45
CA ASN A 44 2.71 -9.24 28.41
C ASN A 44 3.65 -8.73 27.29
N LYS A 45 4.55 -9.58 26.78
CA LYS A 45 5.45 -9.27 25.65
C LYS A 45 4.86 -9.57 24.28
N SER A 46 3.70 -10.25 24.22
CA SER A 46 3.07 -10.69 22.97
C SER A 46 2.85 -9.53 21.99
N GLU A 47 2.34 -8.40 22.50
CA GLU A 47 2.09 -7.21 21.71
C GLU A 47 3.37 -6.62 21.11
N ASP A 48 4.40 -6.44 21.94
CA ASP A 48 5.68 -5.86 21.48
C ASP A 48 6.39 -6.76 20.47
N VAL A 49 6.41 -8.08 20.69
CA VAL A 49 6.98 -9.05 19.75
C VAL A 49 6.28 -8.94 18.39
N TYR A 50 4.94 -8.89 18.41
CA TYR A 50 4.16 -8.81 17.17
C TYR A 50 4.35 -7.46 16.45
N TYR A 51 4.44 -6.37 17.22
CA TYR A 51 4.74 -5.02 16.71
C TYR A 51 6.08 -4.99 15.95
N TYR A 52 7.16 -5.37 16.61
CA TYR A 52 8.49 -5.35 15.99
C TYR A 52 8.63 -6.35 14.83
N TYR A 53 7.99 -7.51 14.93
CA TYR A 53 7.93 -8.47 13.83
C TYR A 53 7.32 -7.84 12.57
N SER A 54 6.19 -7.18 12.71
CA SER A 54 5.51 -6.51 11.59
C SER A 54 6.36 -5.39 10.99
N TYR A 55 7.03 -4.60 11.82
CA TYR A 55 7.94 -3.56 11.36
C TYR A 55 9.23 -4.11 10.73
N CYS A 56 9.73 -5.26 11.16
CA CYS A 56 10.84 -5.92 10.48
C CYS A 56 10.47 -6.26 9.03
N LEU A 57 9.29 -6.84 8.81
CA LEU A 57 8.76 -7.13 7.46
C LEU A 57 8.67 -5.86 6.60
N TYR A 58 8.12 -4.79 7.17
CA TYR A 58 8.03 -3.49 6.48
C TYR A 58 9.41 -2.96 6.08
N ASN A 59 10.37 -2.97 7.00
CA ASN A 59 11.70 -2.40 6.77
C ASN A 59 12.56 -3.22 5.80
N ILE A 60 12.30 -4.53 5.65
CA ILE A 60 12.96 -5.34 4.60
C ILE A 60 12.25 -5.25 3.24
N GLY A 61 11.15 -4.48 3.14
CA GLY A 61 10.38 -4.29 1.91
C GLY A 61 9.37 -5.39 1.60
N ASP A 62 9.11 -6.32 2.51
CA ASP A 62 8.07 -7.34 2.36
C ASP A 62 6.70 -6.75 2.72
N TYR A 63 6.22 -5.84 1.87
CA TYR A 63 4.98 -5.10 2.13
C TYR A 63 3.73 -5.97 2.12
N VAL A 64 3.75 -7.11 1.41
CA VAL A 64 2.60 -8.02 1.36
C VAL A 64 2.39 -8.68 2.73
N ASN A 65 3.45 -9.28 3.29
CA ASN A 65 3.38 -9.89 4.60
C ASN A 65 3.25 -8.83 5.71
N ALA A 66 3.94 -7.70 5.59
CA ALA A 66 3.80 -6.58 6.52
C ALA A 66 2.33 -6.10 6.62
N ALA A 67 1.64 -5.89 5.48
CA ALA A 67 0.22 -5.49 5.46
C ALA A 67 -0.66 -6.49 6.21
N TYR A 68 -0.45 -7.79 5.98
CA TYR A 68 -1.19 -8.85 6.67
C TYR A 68 -0.97 -8.80 8.19
N HIS A 69 0.30 -8.70 8.63
CA HIS A 69 0.63 -8.71 10.05
C HIS A 69 0.22 -7.42 10.75
N PHE A 70 0.35 -6.26 10.12
CA PHE A 70 -0.17 -4.99 10.65
C PHE A 70 -1.69 -5.03 10.84
N ASN A 71 -2.44 -5.55 9.86
CA ASN A 71 -3.89 -5.71 9.99
C ASN A 71 -4.27 -6.70 11.10
N ASN A 72 -3.56 -7.83 11.20
CA ASN A 72 -3.80 -8.80 12.27
C ASN A 72 -3.50 -8.24 13.65
N PHE A 73 -2.45 -7.42 13.79
CA PHE A 73 -2.14 -6.73 15.03
C PHE A 73 -3.32 -5.86 15.46
N SER A 74 -3.78 -4.96 14.59
CA SER A 74 -4.86 -4.02 14.91
C SER A 74 -6.18 -4.72 15.31
N ARG A 75 -6.40 -5.93 14.78
CA ARG A 75 -7.56 -6.76 15.14
C ARG A 75 -7.37 -7.56 16.43
N THR A 76 -6.17 -8.06 16.69
CA THR A 76 -5.85 -8.88 17.85
C THR A 76 -5.69 -8.03 19.10
N PHE A 77 -5.03 -6.89 18.97
CA PHE A 77 -4.74 -5.94 20.04
C PHE A 77 -5.57 -4.64 19.86
N PHE A 78 -6.88 -4.80 19.60
CA PHE A 78 -7.76 -3.68 19.27
C PHE A 78 -7.84 -2.59 20.36
N SER A 79 -7.56 -2.94 21.61
CA SER A 79 -7.51 -2.00 22.75
C SER A 79 -6.14 -1.34 22.95
N SER A 80 -5.13 -1.71 22.15
CA SER A 80 -3.80 -1.12 22.23
C SER A 80 -3.80 0.30 21.66
N ASN A 81 -3.01 1.18 22.27
CA ASN A 81 -2.73 2.50 21.74
C ASN A 81 -1.97 2.48 20.40
N LYS A 82 -1.37 1.33 20.04
CA LYS A 82 -0.69 1.11 18.75
C LYS A 82 -1.66 0.63 17.65
N SER A 83 -2.90 0.25 17.99
CA SER A 83 -3.83 -0.38 17.05
C SER A 83 -4.14 0.51 15.83
N GLU A 84 -4.33 1.81 16.05
CA GLU A 84 -4.57 2.80 14.99
C GLU A 84 -3.35 2.93 14.05
N GLU A 85 -2.16 3.08 14.63
CA GLU A 85 -0.89 3.13 13.86
C GLU A 85 -0.74 1.89 12.99
N MET A 86 -0.98 0.70 13.55
CA MET A 86 -0.84 -0.57 12.84
C MET A 86 -1.88 -0.71 11.72
N ALA A 87 -3.12 -0.24 11.93
CA ALA A 87 -4.14 -0.19 10.90
C ALA A 87 -3.72 0.74 9.73
N PHE A 88 -3.18 1.91 10.03
CA PHE A 88 -2.63 2.82 9.03
C PHE A 88 -1.45 2.20 8.27
N MET A 89 -0.51 1.57 8.97
CA MET A 89 0.65 0.93 8.36
C MET A 89 0.25 -0.24 7.45
N SER A 90 -0.81 -0.96 7.77
CA SER A 90 -1.40 -1.97 6.87
C SER A 90 -1.86 -1.34 5.55
N ALA A 91 -2.64 -0.26 5.61
CA ALA A 91 -3.11 0.44 4.42
C ALA A 91 -1.93 1.04 3.60
N LYS A 92 -0.94 1.62 4.28
CA LYS A 92 0.28 2.15 3.67
C LYS A 92 1.10 1.08 2.95
N CYS A 93 1.17 -0.14 3.48
CA CYS A 93 1.83 -1.26 2.81
C CYS A 93 1.14 -1.63 1.49
N HIS A 94 -0.20 -1.57 1.43
CA HIS A 94 -0.92 -1.76 0.17
C HIS A 94 -0.56 -0.70 -0.86
N PHE A 95 -0.42 0.57 -0.46
CA PHE A 95 0.08 1.64 -1.33
C PHE A 95 1.50 1.36 -1.85
N LEU A 96 2.42 0.89 -0.99
CA LEU A 96 3.80 0.59 -1.38
C LEU A 96 3.93 -0.63 -2.32
N ASN A 97 2.90 -1.46 -2.40
CA ASN A 97 2.85 -2.65 -3.26
C ASN A 97 2.08 -2.41 -4.58
N VAL A 98 1.91 -1.15 -4.99
CA VAL A 98 1.21 -0.79 -6.23
C VAL A 98 2.15 -0.83 -7.42
N SER A 99 1.63 -1.28 -8.56
CA SER A 99 2.35 -1.31 -9.83
C SER A 99 2.16 -0.01 -10.63
N PRO A 100 3.11 0.36 -11.52
CA PRO A 100 2.94 1.47 -12.46
C PRO A 100 1.67 1.36 -13.32
N SER A 101 1.21 2.49 -13.87
CA SER A 101 -0.07 2.63 -14.59
C SER A 101 -0.28 1.67 -15.77
N TYR A 102 0.80 1.20 -16.41
CA TYR A 102 0.73 0.28 -17.57
C TYR A 102 0.50 -1.20 -17.20
N TYR A 103 0.62 -1.56 -15.91
CA TYR A 103 0.28 -2.89 -15.41
C TYR A 103 -1.20 -2.99 -14.97
N ASP A 104 -1.61 -4.17 -14.49
CA ASP A 104 -2.89 -4.35 -13.83
C ASP A 104 -3.01 -3.48 -12.58
N GLN A 105 -4.19 -2.89 -12.34
CA GLN A 105 -4.42 -1.94 -11.26
C GLN A 105 -5.28 -2.51 -10.11
N THR A 106 -5.44 -3.82 -10.03
CA THR A 106 -6.18 -4.47 -8.94
C THR A 106 -5.61 -4.10 -7.58
N ASN A 107 -4.26 -4.06 -7.46
CA ASN A 107 -3.60 -3.65 -6.21
C ASN A 107 -3.81 -2.16 -5.90
N THR A 108 -3.90 -1.29 -6.91
CA THR A 108 -4.19 0.14 -6.75
C THR A 108 -5.58 0.36 -6.17
N LEU A 109 -6.59 -0.31 -6.73
CA LEU A 109 -7.96 -0.25 -6.21
C LEU A 109 -8.04 -0.82 -4.80
N LYS A 110 -7.35 -1.92 -4.51
CA LYS A 110 -7.27 -2.48 -3.17
C LYS A 110 -6.63 -1.51 -2.17
N ALA A 111 -5.55 -0.82 -2.56
CA ALA A 111 -4.89 0.17 -1.71
C ALA A 111 -5.81 1.36 -1.40
N ILE A 112 -6.57 1.87 -2.38
CA ILE A 112 -7.57 2.92 -2.16
C ILE A 112 -8.60 2.45 -1.14
N ASN A 113 -9.21 1.27 -1.35
CA ASN A 113 -10.22 0.73 -0.43
C ASN A 113 -9.69 0.56 1.00
N MET A 114 -8.43 0.14 1.18
CA MET A 114 -7.83 -0.02 2.51
C MET A 114 -7.57 1.32 3.19
N LEU A 115 -7.18 2.36 2.45
CA LEU A 115 -7.00 3.71 2.99
C LEU A 115 -8.36 4.34 3.35
N GLU A 116 -9.38 4.18 2.50
CA GLU A 116 -10.74 4.64 2.78
C GLU A 116 -11.34 3.95 4.01
N LEU A 117 -11.11 2.64 4.15
CA LEU A 117 -11.52 1.88 5.34
C LEU A 117 -10.83 2.42 6.59
N PHE A 118 -9.51 2.71 6.53
CA PHE A 118 -8.78 3.31 7.65
C PHE A 118 -9.41 4.66 8.05
N ILE A 119 -9.67 5.55 7.09
CA ILE A 119 -10.31 6.86 7.35
C ILE A 119 -11.69 6.69 7.98
N SER A 120 -12.48 5.72 7.53
CA SER A 120 -13.81 5.44 8.06
C SER A 120 -13.78 4.93 9.49
N VAL A 121 -12.80 4.07 9.84
CA VAL A 121 -12.67 3.48 11.19
C VAL A 121 -12.06 4.47 12.17
N TYR A 122 -11.12 5.31 11.73
CA TYR A 122 -10.37 6.26 12.57
C TYR A 122 -10.54 7.71 12.07
N PRO A 123 -11.77 8.29 12.13
CA PRO A 123 -12.07 9.59 11.54
C PRO A 123 -11.36 10.77 12.19
N ASN A 124 -10.77 10.59 13.37
CA ASN A 124 -10.03 11.60 14.11
C ASN A 124 -8.50 11.35 14.14
N SER A 125 -8.01 10.43 13.32
CA SER A 125 -6.59 10.10 13.27
C SER A 125 -5.74 11.23 12.71
N ASP A 126 -4.57 11.44 13.27
CA ASP A 126 -3.55 12.36 12.74
C ASP A 126 -3.05 11.92 11.35
N ASN A 127 -3.22 10.64 10.99
CA ASN A 127 -2.81 10.08 9.71
C ASN A 127 -3.80 10.30 8.56
N ILE A 128 -4.96 10.93 8.79
CA ILE A 128 -5.98 11.17 7.75
C ILE A 128 -5.42 12.01 6.59
N SER A 129 -4.65 13.04 6.89
CA SER A 129 -4.04 13.90 5.86
C SER A 129 -3.10 13.10 4.96
N GLU A 130 -2.26 12.23 5.53
CA GLU A 130 -1.39 11.34 4.77
C GLU A 130 -2.20 10.32 3.97
N ALA A 131 -3.21 9.69 4.57
CA ALA A 131 -4.08 8.73 3.87
C ALA A 131 -4.75 9.34 2.64
N ASN A 132 -5.33 10.54 2.75
CA ASN A 132 -5.93 11.25 1.62
C ASN A 132 -4.90 11.60 0.53
N ASN A 133 -3.67 11.99 0.91
CA ASN A 133 -2.59 12.24 -0.04
C ASN A 133 -2.20 10.95 -0.79
N LEU A 134 -2.15 9.80 -0.10
CA LEU A 134 -1.88 8.50 -0.74
C LEU A 134 -3.01 8.12 -1.71
N ILE A 135 -4.27 8.30 -1.34
CA ILE A 135 -5.43 8.08 -2.22
C ILE A 135 -5.33 8.96 -3.47
N SER A 136 -4.99 10.23 -3.31
CA SER A 136 -4.81 11.15 -4.46
C SER A 136 -3.73 10.67 -5.42
N LYS A 137 -2.60 10.17 -4.91
CA LYS A 137 -1.53 9.58 -5.74
C LYS A 137 -2.00 8.32 -6.47
N LEU A 138 -2.79 7.46 -5.82
CA LEU A 138 -3.35 6.25 -6.43
C LEU A 138 -4.35 6.58 -7.54
N ASN A 139 -5.19 7.59 -7.34
CA ASN A 139 -6.12 8.07 -8.36
C ASN A 139 -5.38 8.59 -9.59
N LEU A 140 -4.27 9.31 -9.42
CA LEU A 140 -3.43 9.75 -10.55
C LEU A 140 -2.90 8.58 -11.38
N ILE A 141 -2.56 7.43 -10.77
CA ILE A 141 -2.14 6.22 -11.50
C ILE A 141 -3.30 5.67 -12.35
N LEU A 142 -4.54 5.68 -11.81
CA LEU A 142 -5.73 5.24 -12.55
C LEU A 142 -6.07 6.18 -13.71
N GLU A 143 -5.99 7.50 -13.48
CA GLU A 143 -6.17 8.51 -14.52
C GLU A 143 -5.14 8.35 -15.65
N GLU A 144 -3.86 8.20 -15.28
CA GLU A 144 -2.78 7.97 -16.26
C GLU A 144 -3.03 6.72 -17.10
N LYS A 145 -3.48 5.63 -16.48
CA LYS A 145 -3.84 4.40 -17.21
C LYS A 145 -4.96 4.65 -18.20
N ALA A 146 -6.04 5.28 -17.77
CA ALA A 146 -7.20 5.58 -18.61
C ALA A 146 -6.80 6.47 -19.80
N TYR A 147 -6.01 7.53 -19.57
CA TYR A 147 -5.45 8.37 -20.60
C TYR A 147 -4.59 7.57 -21.59
N ASN A 148 -3.66 6.75 -21.10
CA ASN A 148 -2.75 5.98 -21.94
C ASN A 148 -3.50 4.96 -22.83
N ILE A 149 -4.59 4.37 -22.36
CA ILE A 149 -5.44 3.49 -23.17
C ILE A 149 -6.07 4.29 -24.32
N ALA A 150 -6.72 5.41 -24.04
CA ALA A 150 -7.36 6.26 -25.04
C ALA A 150 -6.34 6.79 -26.08
N HIS A 151 -5.20 7.24 -25.61
CA HIS A 151 -4.11 7.73 -26.45
C HIS A 151 -3.48 6.62 -27.31
N SER A 152 -3.40 5.38 -26.81
CA SER A 152 -2.94 4.22 -27.59
C SER A 152 -3.87 3.92 -28.75
N TYR A 153 -5.19 4.05 -28.59
CA TYR A 153 -6.14 3.93 -29.69
C TYR A 153 -5.93 5.01 -30.75
N TYR A 154 -5.67 6.26 -30.34
CA TYR A 154 -5.31 7.33 -31.29
C TYR A 154 -4.05 6.97 -32.08
N LYS A 155 -2.96 6.57 -31.42
CA LYS A 155 -1.68 6.22 -32.06
C LYS A 155 -1.81 5.05 -33.06
N THR A 156 -2.72 4.15 -32.82
CA THR A 156 -2.96 2.96 -33.68
C THR A 156 -4.01 3.19 -34.76
N GLY A 157 -4.48 4.45 -34.94
CA GLY A 157 -5.48 4.80 -35.97
C GLY A 157 -6.90 4.34 -35.67
N LYS A 158 -7.15 3.85 -34.45
CA LYS A 158 -8.49 3.41 -34.01
C LYS A 158 -9.28 4.61 -33.46
N TYR A 159 -9.56 5.60 -34.31
CA TYR A 159 -10.07 6.91 -33.89
C TYR A 159 -11.42 6.84 -33.18
N ASN A 160 -12.36 5.99 -33.65
CA ASN A 160 -13.65 5.80 -32.97
C ASN A 160 -13.46 5.29 -31.53
N ALA A 161 -12.60 4.29 -31.33
CA ALA A 161 -12.31 3.76 -30.00
C ALA A 161 -11.60 4.81 -29.12
N SER A 162 -10.72 5.62 -29.72
CA SER A 162 -10.04 6.73 -29.04
C SER A 162 -11.05 7.76 -28.52
N ILE A 163 -11.97 8.23 -29.38
CA ILE A 163 -13.01 9.20 -29.01
C ILE A 163 -13.88 8.65 -27.87
N TYR A 164 -14.34 7.40 -28.00
CA TYR A 164 -15.12 6.76 -26.97
C TYR A 164 -14.37 6.69 -25.62
N SER A 165 -13.10 6.28 -25.66
CA SER A 165 -12.29 6.17 -24.45
C SER A 165 -11.96 7.53 -23.83
N PHE A 166 -11.78 8.59 -24.62
CA PHE A 166 -11.62 9.95 -24.11
C PHE A 166 -12.91 10.50 -23.53
N ASN A 167 -14.09 10.19 -24.08
CA ASN A 167 -15.37 10.55 -23.47
C ASN A 167 -15.50 9.91 -22.08
N ASN A 168 -15.26 8.61 -21.98
CA ASN A 168 -15.27 7.92 -20.68
C ASN A 168 -14.27 8.53 -19.69
N PHE A 169 -13.09 8.96 -20.16
CA PHE A 169 -12.13 9.64 -19.31
C PHE A 169 -12.67 10.95 -18.75
N ILE A 170 -13.28 11.80 -19.61
CA ILE A 170 -13.85 13.10 -19.20
C ILE A 170 -14.96 12.90 -18.17
N GLU A 171 -15.82 11.89 -18.36
CA GLU A 171 -16.90 11.55 -17.44
C GLU A 171 -16.36 11.05 -16.08
N SER A 172 -15.34 10.21 -16.11
CA SER A 172 -14.77 9.58 -14.91
C SER A 172 -13.87 10.52 -14.12
N TYR A 173 -13.17 11.44 -14.81
CA TYR A 173 -12.14 12.31 -14.23
C TYR A 173 -12.30 13.79 -14.62
N PRO A 174 -13.45 14.42 -14.23
CA PRO A 174 -13.80 15.78 -14.70
C PRO A 174 -12.83 16.88 -14.21
N ASN A 175 -12.00 16.60 -13.21
CA ASN A 175 -11.03 17.56 -12.66
C ASN A 175 -9.56 17.12 -12.90
N SER A 176 -9.34 16.18 -13.83
CA SER A 176 -8.01 15.64 -14.08
C SER A 176 -7.09 16.68 -14.74
N SER A 177 -5.82 16.65 -14.34
CA SER A 177 -4.75 17.42 -15.01
C SER A 177 -4.46 16.97 -16.45
N PHE A 178 -4.97 15.81 -16.86
CA PHE A 178 -4.85 15.30 -18.24
C PHE A 178 -5.88 15.90 -19.21
N LEU A 179 -6.91 16.62 -18.75
CA LEU A 179 -8.02 17.08 -19.59
C LEU A 179 -7.58 17.88 -20.82
N GLU A 180 -6.58 18.76 -20.70
CA GLU A 180 -6.05 19.50 -21.85
C GLU A 180 -5.56 18.56 -22.95
N LYS A 181 -4.76 17.55 -22.59
CA LYS A 181 -4.25 16.53 -23.51
C LYS A 181 -5.37 15.67 -24.08
N VAL A 182 -6.36 15.35 -23.24
CA VAL A 182 -7.54 14.55 -23.62
C VAL A 182 -8.33 15.27 -24.71
N PHE A 183 -8.70 16.54 -24.51
CA PHE A 183 -9.42 17.34 -25.52
C PHE A 183 -8.61 17.50 -26.80
N TYR A 184 -7.30 17.71 -26.69
CA TYR A 184 -6.43 17.84 -27.86
C TYR A 184 -6.44 16.57 -28.71
N TYR A 185 -6.21 15.39 -28.14
CA TYR A 185 -6.18 14.15 -28.90
C TYR A 185 -7.55 13.65 -29.33
N GLN A 186 -8.60 13.97 -28.56
CA GLN A 186 -9.97 13.71 -28.96
C GLN A 186 -10.34 14.50 -30.21
N THR A 187 -10.03 15.82 -30.24
CA THR A 187 -10.26 16.68 -31.41
C THR A 187 -9.47 16.17 -32.63
N LYS A 188 -8.21 15.78 -32.44
CA LYS A 188 -7.43 15.15 -33.51
C LYS A 188 -8.07 13.87 -34.03
N SER A 189 -8.63 13.03 -33.16
CA SER A 189 -9.29 11.80 -33.56
C SER A 189 -10.53 12.07 -34.42
N PHE A 190 -11.31 13.10 -34.08
CA PHE A 190 -12.43 13.54 -34.93
C PHE A 190 -11.96 14.03 -36.30
N PHE A 191 -10.88 14.83 -36.33
CA PHE A 191 -10.33 15.33 -37.58
C PHE A 191 -9.83 14.21 -38.50
N GLU A 192 -9.15 13.18 -37.96
CA GLU A 192 -8.68 12.04 -38.76
C GLU A 192 -9.84 11.17 -39.30
N LEU A 193 -10.97 11.11 -38.60
CA LEU A 193 -12.18 10.41 -39.07
C LEU A 193 -12.92 11.16 -40.19
N ALA A 194 -12.74 12.48 -40.27
CA ALA A 194 -13.41 13.33 -41.26
C ALA A 194 -12.66 13.42 -42.60
N LYS A 195 -11.44 12.86 -42.69
CA LYS A 195 -10.67 12.75 -43.94
C LYS A 195 -11.10 11.59 -44.79
#